data_ec7ac6c2a51e3526ab7c0d4f1433ed67
#
_entry.id   ec7ac6c2a51e3526ab7c0d4f1433ed67
#
_cell.length_a   1.000
_cell.length_b   1.000
_cell.length_c   1.000
_cell.angle_alpha   90.00
_cell.angle_beta   90.00
_cell.angle_gamma   90.00
#
_symmetry.space_group_name_H-M   'P 1'
#
loop_
_entity.id
_entity.type
_entity.pdbx_description
1 polymer ?
#
loop_
_entity_poly.entity_id
_entity_poly.type
_entity_poly.pdbx_seq_one_letter_code
_entity_poly.pdbx_strand_id
1 'polypeptide(L)'
;DQFNNHKSKSKKNKDLTINIINNKNSVNNNEIEKLNESVKLTKDLVNTPFSHLKAIDLAKQAQQAGKKSGFKTTIFNKKKIQALKMGGLLAVNQGSLDEPTFSILEWKPKNAKNKKPIILVGKGIVYDTGGLSLKPTKGMDIMKVDMAGAGTVVGAMHAIASNKVPKYVIGLIPATDNRPSGNAYAPGDVVTMHNKLTVEVLNTDAEGRMILA
;
A
#
# COMPACT_ATOMS: atom_id res chain seq x y z
N ASP A 1 4.14 -13.00 17.02
CA ASP A 1 3.97 -11.66 16.49
C ASP A 1 2.54 -11.19 16.75
N GLN A 2 2.32 -10.21 17.63
CA GLN A 2 1.00 -9.69 17.97
C GLN A 2 0.93 -8.19 17.70
N PHE A 3 -0.06 -7.78 16.91
CA PHE A 3 -0.35 -6.37 16.69
C PHE A 3 -1.07 -5.79 17.91
N ASN A 4 -0.36 -4.97 18.69
CA ASN A 4 -0.86 -4.38 19.94
C ASN A 4 -0.88 -2.84 19.92
N ASN A 5 -0.57 -2.22 18.77
CA ASN A 5 -0.29 -0.78 18.65
C ASN A 5 -1.45 0.13 19.10
N HIS A 6 -2.69 -0.37 19.05
CA HIS A 6 -3.88 0.43 19.39
C HIS A 6 -4.67 -0.13 20.58
N LYS A 7 -4.06 -1.04 21.35
CA LYS A 7 -4.67 -1.56 22.57
C LYS A 7 -4.34 -0.66 23.77
N SER A 8 -5.34 -0.28 24.55
CA SER A 8 -5.16 0.49 25.78
C SER A 8 -4.38 -0.28 26.87
N LYS A 9 -4.47 -1.61 26.85
CA LYS A 9 -3.67 -2.50 27.72
C LYS A 9 -3.10 -3.63 26.86
N SER A 10 -1.79 -3.71 26.75
CA SER A 10 -1.11 -4.85 26.13
C SER A 10 -0.57 -5.76 27.23
N LYS A 11 -0.87 -7.06 27.15
CA LYS A 11 -0.14 -8.05 27.96
C LYS A 11 1.30 -8.11 27.39
N LYS A 12 2.31 -7.92 28.25
CA LYS A 12 3.70 -8.24 27.87
C LYS A 12 3.76 -9.72 27.52
N ASN A 13 4.19 -10.02 26.32
CA ASN A 13 4.52 -11.40 25.95
C ASN A 13 5.72 -11.85 26.81
N LYS A 14 5.77 -13.14 27.15
CA LYS A 14 6.98 -13.74 27.72
C LYS A 14 8.10 -13.62 26.67
N ASP A 15 9.29 -13.28 27.13
CA ASP A 15 10.47 -13.31 26.28
C ASP A 15 10.67 -14.74 25.75
N LEU A 16 10.80 -14.85 24.42
CA LEU A 16 11.03 -16.12 23.75
C LEU A 16 12.48 -16.17 23.30
N THR A 17 13.22 -17.14 23.82
CA THR A 17 14.57 -17.43 23.32
C THR A 17 14.49 -18.47 22.22
N ILE A 18 14.93 -18.11 21.03
CA ILE A 18 14.98 -19.02 19.87
C ILE A 18 16.44 -19.44 19.67
N ASN A 19 16.72 -20.73 19.84
CA ASN A 19 18.01 -21.31 19.53
C ASN A 19 18.00 -21.89 18.12
N ILE A 20 18.83 -21.35 17.23
CA ILE A 20 18.97 -21.85 15.86
C ILE A 20 20.14 -22.84 15.83
N ILE A 21 19.84 -24.12 15.61
CA ILE A 21 20.84 -25.16 15.42
C ILE A 21 21.11 -25.27 13.91
N ASN A 22 22.29 -24.85 13.49
CA ASN A 22 22.69 -24.89 12.07
C ASN A 22 23.70 -26.00 11.82
N ASN A 23 23.32 -26.97 11.00
CA ASN A 23 24.19 -28.03 10.49
C ASN A 23 24.76 -27.63 9.12
N LYS A 24 25.94 -27.00 9.07
CA LYS A 24 26.82 -26.86 7.89
C LYS A 24 26.60 -25.72 6.89
N ASN A 25 25.51 -24.94 6.88
CA ASN A 25 25.42 -23.75 6.02
C ASN A 25 25.24 -22.52 6.88
N SER A 26 26.14 -21.54 6.75
CA SER A 26 26.01 -20.25 7.42
C SER A 26 24.75 -19.54 6.94
N VAL A 27 23.67 -19.63 7.71
CA VAL A 27 22.48 -18.82 7.47
C VAL A 27 22.86 -17.38 7.78
N ASN A 28 22.66 -16.47 6.84
CA ASN A 28 22.89 -15.05 7.08
C ASN A 28 21.77 -14.50 7.97
N ASN A 29 21.97 -14.56 9.28
CA ASN A 29 20.98 -14.10 10.27
C ASN A 29 20.52 -12.65 9.99
N ASN A 30 21.41 -11.78 9.53
CA ASN A 30 21.08 -10.39 9.21
C ASN A 30 20.09 -10.28 8.03
N GLU A 31 20.19 -11.12 7.01
CA GLU A 31 19.21 -11.15 5.92
C GLU A 31 17.83 -11.61 6.40
N ILE A 32 17.80 -12.64 7.26
CA ILE A 32 16.56 -13.16 7.86
C ILE A 32 15.90 -12.09 8.74
N GLU A 33 16.69 -11.40 9.57
CA GLU A 33 16.16 -10.32 10.42
C GLU A 33 15.51 -9.22 9.60
N LYS A 34 16.15 -8.77 8.52
CA LYS A 34 15.60 -7.77 7.60
C LYS A 34 14.32 -8.24 6.89
N LEU A 35 14.27 -9.51 6.50
CA LEU A 35 13.05 -10.11 5.94
C LEU A 35 11.92 -10.14 6.97
N ASN A 36 12.22 -10.55 8.20
CA ASN A 36 11.24 -10.55 9.30
C ASN A 36 10.73 -9.14 9.64
N GLU A 37 11.62 -8.14 9.67
CA GLU A 37 11.23 -6.72 9.82
C GLU A 37 10.27 -6.28 8.70
N SER A 38 10.55 -6.69 7.46
CA SER A 38 9.75 -6.34 6.29
C SER A 38 8.37 -6.99 6.33
N VAL A 39 8.30 -8.27 6.71
CA VAL A 39 7.04 -9.00 6.92
C VAL A 39 6.24 -8.37 8.06
N LYS A 40 6.90 -8.02 9.17
CA LYS A 40 6.26 -7.34 10.29
C LYS A 40 5.68 -5.99 9.85
N LEU A 41 6.45 -5.18 9.12
CA LEU A 41 5.99 -3.89 8.58
C LEU A 41 4.72 -4.07 7.72
N THR A 42 4.71 -5.05 6.81
CA THR A 42 3.52 -5.38 6.01
C THR A 42 2.33 -5.72 6.90
N LYS A 43 2.50 -6.63 7.86
CA LYS A 43 1.42 -7.04 8.78
C LYS A 43 0.91 -5.87 9.61
N ASP A 44 1.80 -5.01 10.10
CA ASP A 44 1.42 -3.85 10.91
C ASP A 44 0.60 -2.86 10.08
N LEU A 45 0.98 -2.60 8.81
CA LEU A 45 0.20 -1.76 7.89
C LEU A 45 -1.19 -2.34 7.66
N VAL A 46 -1.29 -3.62 7.31
CA VAL A 46 -2.57 -4.31 7.01
C VAL A 46 -3.48 -4.39 8.24
N ASN A 47 -2.93 -4.53 9.43
CA ASN A 47 -3.70 -4.60 10.67
C ASN A 47 -4.13 -3.24 11.20
N THR A 48 -3.48 -2.16 10.79
CA THR A 48 -3.80 -0.81 11.26
C THR A 48 -5.20 -0.40 10.78
N PRO A 49 -6.10 0.02 11.70
CA PRO A 49 -7.45 0.41 11.33
C PRO A 49 -7.46 1.74 10.58
N PHE A 50 -8.51 1.96 9.76
CA PHE A 50 -8.68 3.17 8.95
C PHE A 50 -8.59 4.49 9.74
N SER A 51 -9.05 4.49 11.00
CA SER A 51 -8.93 5.64 11.90
C SER A 51 -7.47 6.09 12.15
N HIS A 52 -6.50 5.24 11.84
CA HIS A 52 -5.06 5.46 12.06
C HIS A 52 -4.23 5.28 10.78
N LEU A 53 -4.85 4.86 9.67
CA LEU A 53 -4.16 4.65 8.40
C LEU A 53 -5.03 5.11 7.23
N LYS A 54 -4.98 6.40 6.94
CA LYS A 54 -5.55 7.00 5.73
C LYS A 54 -4.55 6.93 4.58
N ALA A 55 -4.95 7.33 3.37
CA ALA A 55 -4.07 7.33 2.20
C ALA A 55 -2.75 8.10 2.44
N ILE A 56 -2.84 9.27 3.06
CA ILE A 56 -1.67 10.09 3.40
C ILE A 56 -0.76 9.41 4.45
N ASP A 57 -1.36 8.68 5.41
CA ASP A 57 -0.59 7.99 6.43
C ASP A 57 0.13 6.79 5.84
N LEU A 58 -0.52 6.03 4.95
CA LEU A 58 0.12 4.96 4.18
C LEU A 58 1.33 5.48 3.39
N ALA A 59 1.18 6.62 2.71
CA ALA A 59 2.26 7.26 1.98
C ALA A 59 3.43 7.70 2.90
N LYS A 60 3.13 8.25 4.08
CA LYS A 60 4.14 8.60 5.09
C LYS A 60 4.86 7.36 5.64
N GLN A 61 4.14 6.27 5.90
CA GLN A 61 4.75 4.99 6.33
C GLN A 61 5.69 4.44 5.26
N ALA A 62 5.29 4.47 3.98
CA ALA A 62 6.17 4.10 2.86
C ALA A 62 7.43 4.99 2.80
N GLN A 63 7.29 6.30 3.03
CA GLN A 63 8.42 7.23 3.08
C GLN A 63 9.36 6.93 4.26
N GLN A 64 8.83 6.62 5.44
CA GLN A 64 9.62 6.24 6.61
C GLN A 64 10.38 4.93 6.36
N ALA A 65 9.73 3.94 5.76
CA ALA A 65 10.37 2.70 5.34
C ALA A 65 11.53 2.98 4.36
N GLY A 66 11.32 3.89 3.39
CA GLY A 66 12.36 4.29 2.44
C GLY A 66 13.56 4.97 3.12
N LYS A 67 13.31 5.88 4.07
CA LYS A 67 14.38 6.52 4.85
C LYS A 67 15.20 5.49 5.65
N LYS A 68 14.53 4.47 6.22
CA LYS A 68 15.18 3.42 7.01
C LYS A 68 16.00 2.46 6.16
N SER A 69 15.51 2.06 4.99
CA SER A 69 16.12 1.00 4.16
C SER A 69 16.93 1.53 2.97
N GLY A 70 16.76 2.80 2.58
CA GLY A 70 17.58 3.46 1.55
C GLY A 70 16.93 3.58 0.18
N PHE A 71 15.65 3.27 0.00
CA PHE A 71 14.94 3.59 -1.25
C PHE A 71 14.35 5.00 -1.23
N LYS A 72 14.29 5.64 -2.39
CA LYS A 72 13.70 6.97 -2.56
C LYS A 72 12.18 6.84 -2.62
N THR A 73 11.47 7.77 -1.96
CA THR A 73 10.00 7.87 -2.03
C THR A 73 9.59 9.23 -2.57
N THR A 74 8.75 9.23 -3.61
CA THR A 74 8.11 10.43 -4.15
C THR A 74 6.60 10.27 -3.95
N ILE A 75 5.95 11.26 -3.33
CA ILE A 75 4.51 11.23 -3.05
C ILE A 75 3.84 12.33 -3.86
N PHE A 76 2.87 11.97 -4.69
CA PHE A 76 2.00 12.91 -5.37
C PHE A 76 0.76 13.14 -4.52
N ASN A 77 0.47 14.40 -4.25
CA ASN A 77 -0.75 14.85 -3.60
C ASN A 77 -1.89 15.01 -4.63
N LYS A 78 -3.10 15.31 -4.17
CA LYS A 78 -4.28 15.48 -5.02
C LYS A 78 -4.07 16.46 -6.18
N LYS A 79 -3.41 17.60 -5.94
CA LYS A 79 -3.12 18.59 -7.00
C LYS A 79 -2.25 18.00 -8.12
N LYS A 80 -1.22 17.24 -7.76
CA LYS A 80 -0.35 16.57 -8.75
C LYS A 80 -1.08 15.46 -9.49
N ILE A 81 -1.93 14.69 -8.80
CA ILE A 81 -2.78 13.62 -9.37
C ILE A 81 -3.76 14.22 -10.39
N GLN A 82 -4.39 15.37 -10.05
CA GLN A 82 -5.25 16.12 -10.96
C GLN A 82 -4.51 16.63 -12.20
N ALA A 83 -3.33 17.25 -12.00
CA ALA A 83 -2.50 17.73 -13.09
C ALA A 83 -2.07 16.62 -14.06
N LEU A 84 -1.87 15.40 -13.54
CA LEU A 84 -1.55 14.21 -14.33
C LEU A 84 -2.79 13.51 -14.89
N LYS A 85 -4.00 14.01 -14.61
CA LYS A 85 -5.27 13.46 -15.12
C LYS A 85 -5.44 11.96 -14.79
N MET A 86 -5.07 11.55 -13.57
CA MET A 86 -5.27 10.18 -13.08
C MET A 86 -6.75 9.95 -12.74
N GLY A 87 -7.60 9.86 -13.77
CA GLY A 87 -9.05 9.90 -13.63
C GLY A 87 -9.64 8.78 -12.79
N GLY A 88 -9.13 7.55 -12.93
CA GLY A 88 -9.59 6.41 -12.13
C GLY A 88 -9.40 6.63 -10.62
N LEU A 89 -8.22 7.09 -10.21
CA LEU A 89 -7.95 7.39 -8.80
C LEU A 89 -8.80 8.56 -8.28
N LEU A 90 -8.99 9.59 -9.10
CA LEU A 90 -9.81 10.76 -8.74
C LEU A 90 -11.30 10.40 -8.63
N ALA A 91 -11.84 9.56 -9.52
CA ALA A 91 -13.22 9.13 -9.48
C ALA A 91 -13.54 8.34 -8.20
N VAL A 92 -12.71 7.36 -7.86
CA VAL A 92 -12.88 6.60 -6.61
C VAL A 92 -12.79 7.51 -5.38
N ASN A 93 -11.90 8.52 -5.41
CA ASN A 93 -11.76 9.47 -4.30
C ASN A 93 -12.93 10.45 -4.15
N GLN A 94 -13.83 10.60 -5.11
CA GLN A 94 -14.91 11.59 -5.05
C GLN A 94 -15.81 11.43 -3.80
N GLY A 95 -16.02 10.19 -3.36
CA GLY A 95 -16.81 9.91 -2.16
C GLY A 95 -16.06 10.13 -0.84
N SER A 96 -14.75 10.34 -0.87
CA SER A 96 -13.91 10.49 0.32
C SER A 96 -13.78 11.95 0.76
N LEU A 97 -13.69 12.17 2.08
CA LEU A 97 -13.28 13.44 2.69
C LEU A 97 -11.76 13.57 2.74
N ASP A 98 -11.02 12.46 2.61
CA ASP A 98 -9.57 12.41 2.69
C ASP A 98 -8.94 12.48 1.29
N GLU A 99 -7.81 13.18 1.16
CA GLU A 99 -7.15 13.31 -0.14
C GLU A 99 -6.45 12.00 -0.57
N PRO A 100 -6.47 11.67 -1.87
CA PRO A 100 -5.75 10.54 -2.41
C PRO A 100 -4.26 10.83 -2.47
N THR A 101 -3.46 9.77 -2.50
CA THR A 101 -2.02 9.85 -2.77
C THR A 101 -1.61 8.89 -3.88
N PHE A 102 -0.53 9.20 -4.59
CA PHE A 102 0.16 8.27 -5.46
C PHE A 102 1.64 8.26 -5.08
N SER A 103 2.12 7.13 -4.59
CA SER A 103 3.49 7.00 -4.11
C SER A 103 4.34 6.19 -5.07
N ILE A 104 5.54 6.70 -5.37
CA ILE A 104 6.57 6.05 -6.16
C ILE A 104 7.73 5.71 -5.24
N LEU A 105 8.05 4.43 -5.11
CA LEU A 105 9.14 3.90 -4.30
C LEU A 105 10.23 3.42 -5.24
N GLU A 106 11.41 4.04 -5.24
CA GLU A 106 12.48 3.74 -6.20
C GLU A 106 13.71 3.19 -5.49
N TRP A 107 14.09 1.96 -5.82
CA TRP A 107 15.36 1.35 -5.47
C TRP A 107 16.20 1.15 -6.71
N LYS A 108 17.26 1.97 -6.89
CA LYS A 108 18.16 1.93 -8.04
C LYS A 108 19.62 1.92 -7.57
N PRO A 109 20.14 0.76 -7.16
CA PRO A 109 21.53 0.68 -6.72
C PRO A 109 22.50 0.82 -7.90
N LYS A 110 23.71 1.32 -7.63
CA LYS A 110 24.75 1.53 -8.68
C LYS A 110 25.13 0.23 -9.42
N ASN A 111 25.04 -0.91 -8.74
CA ASN A 111 25.32 -2.25 -9.28
C ASN A 111 24.08 -2.99 -9.79
N ALA A 112 23.00 -2.29 -10.15
CA ALA A 112 21.80 -2.90 -10.68
C ALA A 112 22.10 -3.69 -11.97
N LYS A 113 21.66 -4.96 -11.99
CA LYS A 113 21.88 -5.89 -13.12
C LYS A 113 20.86 -5.74 -14.26
N ASN A 114 19.83 -4.93 -14.06
CA ASN A 114 18.79 -4.66 -15.07
C ASN A 114 18.75 -3.17 -15.41
N LYS A 115 18.59 -2.87 -16.69
CA LYS A 115 18.47 -1.48 -17.20
C LYS A 115 17.04 -0.93 -17.03
N LYS A 116 16.03 -1.77 -17.30
CA LYS A 116 14.61 -1.42 -17.11
C LYS A 116 14.18 -1.85 -15.70
N PRO A 117 13.39 -1.03 -14.97
CA PRO A 117 12.93 -1.39 -13.64
C PRO A 117 11.96 -2.58 -13.67
N ILE A 118 12.01 -3.38 -12.61
CA ILE A 118 10.90 -4.27 -12.25
C ILE A 118 9.86 -3.40 -11.56
N ILE A 119 8.61 -3.45 -12.02
CA ILE A 119 7.53 -2.65 -11.45
C ILE A 119 6.68 -3.52 -10.54
N LEU A 120 6.51 -3.07 -9.30
CA LEU A 120 5.59 -3.63 -8.33
C LEU A 120 4.43 -2.65 -8.17
N VAL A 121 3.20 -3.09 -8.35
CA VAL A 121 2.01 -2.24 -8.22
C VAL A 121 1.16 -2.76 -7.06
N GLY A 122 0.78 -1.88 -6.14
CA GLY A 122 0.01 -2.23 -4.95
C GLY A 122 -1.28 -1.45 -4.83
N LYS A 123 -2.42 -2.15 -4.81
CA LYS A 123 -3.73 -1.56 -4.49
C LYS A 123 -3.70 -0.97 -3.08
N GLY A 124 -4.02 0.32 -2.96
CA GLY A 124 -3.99 1.08 -1.71
C GLY A 124 -5.37 1.60 -1.28
N ILE A 125 -6.42 0.77 -1.36
CA ILE A 125 -7.73 1.15 -0.83
C ILE A 125 -7.71 0.95 0.70
N VAL A 126 -7.50 2.04 1.44
CA VAL A 126 -7.31 2.00 2.90
C VAL A 126 -8.59 1.65 3.66
N TYR A 127 -9.75 1.83 3.05
CA TYR A 127 -11.02 1.26 3.47
C TYR A 127 -12.00 1.21 2.30
N ASP A 128 -12.65 0.07 2.09
CA ASP A 128 -13.59 -0.14 1.00
C ASP A 128 -14.99 -0.44 1.51
N THR A 129 -15.92 0.48 1.26
CA THR A 129 -17.35 0.28 1.54
C THR A 129 -18.10 -0.26 0.33
N GLY A 130 -17.45 -0.35 -0.84
CA GLY A 130 -18.09 -0.57 -2.13
C GLY A 130 -18.58 0.72 -2.81
N GLY A 131 -18.47 1.88 -2.13
CA GLY A 131 -19.04 3.13 -2.64
C GLY A 131 -20.57 3.09 -2.65
N LEU A 132 -21.21 3.59 -3.71
CA LEU A 132 -22.68 3.52 -3.85
C LEU A 132 -23.18 2.07 -4.08
N SER A 133 -22.37 1.19 -4.65
CA SER A 133 -22.63 -0.26 -4.67
C SER A 133 -22.23 -0.88 -3.33
N LEU A 134 -22.93 -0.48 -2.27
CA LEU A 134 -22.56 -0.70 -0.88
C LEU A 134 -22.47 -2.19 -0.53
N LYS A 135 -21.36 -2.57 0.10
CA LYS A 135 -21.16 -3.94 0.60
C LYS A 135 -22.12 -4.28 1.75
N PRO A 136 -22.56 -5.55 1.87
CA PRO A 136 -23.20 -6.02 3.09
C PRO A 136 -22.29 -5.85 4.31
N THR A 137 -22.87 -5.64 5.51
CA THR A 137 -22.13 -5.50 6.76
C THR A 137 -21.15 -6.65 6.99
N LYS A 138 -21.60 -7.89 6.73
CA LYS A 138 -20.74 -9.07 6.73
C LYS A 138 -19.76 -8.98 5.57
N GLY A 139 -18.49 -8.81 5.89
CA GLY A 139 -17.40 -8.65 4.93
C GLY A 139 -16.90 -7.21 4.80
N MET A 140 -17.72 -6.18 5.07
CA MET A 140 -17.27 -4.80 5.11
C MET A 140 -16.38 -4.52 6.34
N ASP A 141 -16.64 -5.18 7.46
CA ASP A 141 -15.94 -5.03 8.74
C ASP A 141 -14.42 -5.30 8.65
N ILE A 142 -14.01 -6.14 7.71
CA ILE A 142 -12.60 -6.45 7.47
C ILE A 142 -11.94 -5.59 6.39
N MET A 143 -12.66 -4.70 5.72
CA MET A 143 -12.19 -3.95 4.53
C MET A 143 -11.09 -2.91 4.81
N LYS A 144 -10.60 -2.79 6.04
CA LYS A 144 -9.33 -2.12 6.33
C LYS A 144 -8.13 -2.83 5.67
N VAL A 145 -8.28 -4.12 5.29
CA VAL A 145 -7.21 -4.90 4.66
C VAL A 145 -7.12 -4.71 3.14
N ASP A 146 -8.00 -3.91 2.54
CA ASP A 146 -8.06 -3.74 1.08
C ASP A 146 -6.89 -2.91 0.50
N MET A 147 -5.99 -2.51 1.35
CA MET A 147 -4.67 -1.95 1.04
C MET A 147 -3.51 -2.95 1.23
N ALA A 148 -3.80 -4.24 1.41
CA ALA A 148 -2.77 -5.25 1.63
C ALA A 148 -1.77 -5.34 0.45
N GLY A 149 -2.23 -5.11 -0.78
CA GLY A 149 -1.35 -5.00 -1.95
C GLY A 149 -0.31 -3.89 -1.80
N ALA A 150 -0.73 -2.70 -1.37
CA ALA A 150 0.16 -1.58 -1.09
C ALA A 150 1.12 -1.90 0.07
N GLY A 151 0.60 -2.46 1.17
CA GLY A 151 1.41 -2.90 2.31
C GLY A 151 2.48 -3.92 1.90
N THR A 152 2.13 -4.86 1.04
CA THR A 152 3.07 -5.85 0.48
C THR A 152 4.15 -5.19 -0.37
N VAL A 153 3.80 -4.21 -1.20
CA VAL A 153 4.79 -3.45 -1.99
C VAL A 153 5.74 -2.69 -1.08
N VAL A 154 5.25 -2.03 -0.01
CA VAL A 154 6.11 -1.33 0.96
C VAL A 154 7.07 -2.32 1.64
N GLY A 155 6.58 -3.47 2.12
CA GLY A 155 7.42 -4.49 2.75
C GLY A 155 8.43 -5.10 1.78
N ALA A 156 8.03 -5.40 0.55
CA ALA A 156 8.93 -5.91 -0.49
C ALA A 156 10.06 -4.90 -0.80
N MET A 157 9.72 -3.62 -0.98
CA MET A 157 10.71 -2.56 -1.22
C MET A 157 11.66 -2.39 -0.02
N HIS A 158 11.14 -2.51 1.22
CA HIS A 158 11.97 -2.51 2.42
C HIS A 158 12.96 -3.69 2.43
N ALA A 159 12.48 -4.92 2.14
CA ALA A 159 13.33 -6.11 2.08
C ALA A 159 14.41 -6.00 0.98
N ILE A 160 14.02 -5.56 -0.22
CA ILE A 160 14.90 -5.40 -1.38
C ILE A 160 16.02 -4.39 -1.10
N ALA A 161 15.66 -3.22 -0.54
CA ALA A 161 16.63 -2.17 -0.27
C ALA A 161 17.52 -2.49 0.93
N SER A 162 16.96 -3.01 2.03
CA SER A 162 17.71 -3.39 3.23
C SER A 162 18.74 -4.49 2.94
N ASN A 163 18.42 -5.44 2.06
CA ASN A 163 19.32 -6.51 1.62
C ASN A 163 20.19 -6.11 0.41
N LYS A 164 20.12 -4.83 -0.01
CA LYS A 164 20.93 -4.29 -1.11
C LYS A 164 20.84 -5.15 -2.39
N VAL A 165 19.65 -5.66 -2.70
CA VAL A 165 19.42 -6.50 -3.87
C VAL A 165 19.87 -5.76 -5.14
N PRO A 166 20.73 -6.35 -6.00
CA PRO A 166 21.31 -5.67 -7.15
C PRO A 166 20.32 -5.65 -8.34
N LYS A 167 19.14 -5.12 -8.10
CA LYS A 167 18.07 -4.95 -9.09
C LYS A 167 17.48 -3.54 -8.99
N TYR A 168 17.20 -2.93 -10.14
CA TYR A 168 16.42 -1.71 -10.22
C TYR A 168 14.93 -2.06 -10.11
N VAL A 169 14.28 -1.57 -9.05
CA VAL A 169 12.87 -1.86 -8.75
C VAL A 169 12.13 -0.56 -8.44
N ILE A 170 10.90 -0.47 -8.92
CA ILE A 170 9.99 0.64 -8.61
C ILE A 170 8.69 0.05 -8.03
N GLY A 171 8.27 0.54 -6.89
CA GLY A 171 6.93 0.31 -6.34
C GLY A 171 6.00 1.47 -6.69
N LEU A 172 4.78 1.17 -7.13
CA LEU A 172 3.74 2.16 -7.41
C LEU A 172 2.54 1.87 -6.52
N ILE A 173 2.07 2.89 -5.79
CA ILE A 173 0.98 2.76 -4.83
C ILE A 173 -0.02 3.91 -5.04
N PRO A 174 -1.09 3.72 -5.81
CA PRO A 174 -2.26 4.56 -5.75
C PRO A 174 -3.02 4.28 -4.45
N ALA A 175 -3.38 5.32 -3.68
CA ALA A 175 -4.08 5.15 -2.42
C ALA A 175 -5.21 6.16 -2.22
N THR A 176 -6.35 5.63 -1.79
CA THR A 176 -7.56 6.36 -1.41
C THR A 176 -8.45 5.42 -0.58
N ASP A 177 -9.60 5.86 -0.15
CA ASP A 177 -10.70 5.02 0.30
C ASP A 177 -11.88 5.12 -0.67
N ASN A 178 -12.77 4.12 -0.65
CA ASN A 178 -13.99 4.06 -1.45
C ASN A 178 -15.20 4.24 -0.52
N ARG A 179 -15.89 5.38 -0.63
CA ARG A 179 -16.96 5.78 0.31
C ARG A 179 -18.23 6.18 -0.40
N PRO A 180 -19.39 5.86 0.16
CA PRO A 180 -20.65 6.47 -0.24
C PRO A 180 -20.72 7.90 0.32
N SER A 181 -21.10 8.86 -0.52
CA SER A 181 -21.38 10.24 -0.11
C SER A 181 -22.19 10.94 -1.19
N GLY A 182 -22.61 12.17 -0.95
CA GLY A 182 -23.31 12.98 -1.95
C GLY A 182 -22.48 13.31 -3.19
N ASN A 183 -21.15 13.19 -3.12
CA ASN A 183 -20.24 13.43 -4.25
C ASN A 183 -19.62 12.15 -4.82
N ALA A 184 -19.98 10.95 -4.30
CA ALA A 184 -19.41 9.70 -4.78
C ALA A 184 -19.75 9.45 -6.24
N TYR A 185 -18.81 8.87 -6.98
CA TYR A 185 -19.09 8.42 -8.34
C TYR A 185 -20.14 7.30 -8.33
N ALA A 186 -20.93 7.20 -9.39
CA ALA A 186 -22.12 6.36 -9.46
C ALA A 186 -22.03 5.33 -10.60
N PRO A 187 -22.72 4.20 -10.49
CA PRO A 187 -22.98 3.35 -11.65
C PRO A 187 -23.63 4.16 -12.79
N GLY A 188 -23.10 4.01 -14.01
CA GLY A 188 -23.48 4.81 -15.17
C GLY A 188 -22.55 5.99 -15.45
N ASP A 189 -21.70 6.39 -14.49
CA ASP A 189 -20.70 7.42 -14.75
C ASP A 189 -19.67 6.97 -15.78
N VAL A 190 -19.19 7.92 -16.59
CA VAL A 190 -18.09 7.68 -17.55
C VAL A 190 -16.85 8.41 -17.09
N VAL A 191 -15.83 7.65 -16.71
CA VAL A 191 -14.55 8.16 -16.20
C VAL A 191 -13.51 8.18 -17.32
N THR A 192 -12.85 9.33 -17.50
CA THR A 192 -11.70 9.42 -18.42
C THR A 192 -10.42 9.05 -17.67
N MET A 193 -9.76 7.98 -18.09
CA MET A 193 -8.53 7.47 -17.51
C MET A 193 -7.30 8.28 -17.93
N HIS A 194 -6.15 8.05 -17.27
CA HIS A 194 -4.89 8.74 -17.59
C HIS A 194 -4.46 8.60 -19.06
N ASN A 195 -4.68 7.44 -19.66
CA ASN A 195 -4.39 7.15 -21.07
C ASN A 195 -5.45 7.68 -22.04
N LYS A 196 -6.44 8.48 -21.57
CA LYS A 196 -7.55 9.08 -22.32
C LYS A 196 -8.66 8.09 -22.74
N LEU A 197 -8.56 6.82 -22.40
CA LEU A 197 -9.68 5.89 -22.56
C LEU A 197 -10.81 6.27 -21.61
N THR A 198 -12.04 6.05 -22.03
CA THR A 198 -13.23 6.22 -21.20
C THR A 198 -13.69 4.87 -20.68
N VAL A 199 -14.10 4.83 -19.40
CA VAL A 199 -14.59 3.64 -18.73
C VAL A 199 -15.94 3.95 -18.13
N GLU A 200 -16.97 3.22 -18.53
CA GLU A 200 -18.28 3.25 -17.88
C GLU A 200 -18.22 2.45 -16.58
N VAL A 201 -18.67 3.06 -15.50
CA VAL A 201 -18.72 2.44 -14.17
C VAL A 201 -20.04 1.66 -14.06
N LEU A 202 -19.97 0.33 -14.04
CA LEU A 202 -21.14 -0.52 -13.82
C LEU A 202 -21.33 -0.91 -12.35
N ASN A 203 -20.23 -0.88 -11.58
CA ASN A 203 -20.25 -1.22 -10.17
C ASN A 203 -19.12 -0.48 -9.47
N THR A 204 -19.46 0.33 -8.46
CA THR A 204 -18.48 1.11 -7.70
C THR A 204 -17.64 0.27 -6.73
N ASP A 205 -18.00 -1.00 -6.50
CA ASP A 205 -17.19 -1.99 -5.76
C ASP A 205 -16.11 -2.67 -6.63
N ALA A 206 -15.90 -2.15 -7.84
CA ALA A 206 -14.80 -2.55 -8.74
C ALA A 206 -13.71 -1.45 -8.82
N GLU A 207 -13.53 -0.68 -7.77
CA GLU A 207 -12.66 0.49 -7.63
C GLU A 207 -11.17 0.16 -7.75
N GLY A 208 -10.76 -1.04 -7.31
CA GLY A 208 -9.37 -1.46 -7.35
C GLY A 208 -8.78 -1.41 -8.75
N ARG A 209 -9.50 -1.92 -9.75
CA ARG A 209 -9.07 -1.84 -11.16
C ARG A 209 -9.04 -0.41 -11.70
N MET A 210 -9.88 0.48 -11.16
CA MET A 210 -9.90 1.88 -11.54
C MET A 210 -8.66 2.64 -11.07
N ILE A 211 -8.21 2.37 -9.86
CA ILE A 211 -7.01 3.05 -9.33
C ILE A 211 -5.69 2.46 -9.85
N LEU A 212 -5.73 1.24 -10.39
CA LEU A 212 -4.54 0.53 -10.89
C LEU A 212 -4.30 0.75 -12.40
N ALA A 213 -5.26 1.32 -13.13
CA ALA A 213 -5.23 1.52 -14.57
C ALA A 213 -4.57 2.84 -15.00
#